data_c1f5cb01407e454850e64151f98c8473
#
_entry.id   c1f5cb01407e454850e64151f98c8473
#
_cell.length_a   1.000
_cell.length_b   1.000
_cell.length_c   1.000
_cell.angle_alpha   90.00
_cell.angle_beta   90.00
_cell.angle_gamma   90.00
#
_symmetry.space_group_name_H-M   'P 1'
#
loop_
_entity.id
_entity.type
_entity.pdbx_description
1 polymer ?
#
loop_
_entity_poly.entity_id
_entity_poly.type
_entity_poly.pdbx_seq_one_letter_code
_entity_poly.pdbx_strand_id
1 'polypeptide(L)'
;MSGRLVYFATETPKVEDVRSLFTAAGLARPTDDPRRLRRMMEGSNILLTCFEESPSSSRLVGLLRGWTDYAFNGYVCDLAVHPDLQHRGIGKELLDRVLTLGVPDVMWILRAVPGAMDFYAHLGWQKVEDGWMKPRGA
;
A
#
# COMPACT_ATOMS: atom_id res chain seq x y z
N MET A 1 -8.84 -22.11 -11.02
CA MET A 1 -9.93 -21.12 -10.92
C MET A 1 -9.45 -19.95 -10.09
N SER A 2 -9.53 -18.75 -10.62
CA SER A 2 -9.13 -17.55 -9.88
C SER A 2 -10.09 -17.28 -8.74
N GLY A 3 -9.57 -16.78 -7.63
CA GLY A 3 -10.35 -16.40 -6.49
C GLY A 3 -11.01 -15.04 -6.67
N ARG A 4 -11.91 -14.72 -5.74
CA ARG A 4 -12.57 -13.43 -5.68
C ARG A 4 -11.69 -12.43 -4.94
N LEU A 5 -11.63 -11.19 -5.43
CA LEU A 5 -10.89 -10.12 -4.76
C LEU A 5 -11.79 -9.44 -3.73
N VAL A 6 -11.32 -9.36 -2.50
CA VAL A 6 -12.05 -8.76 -1.36
C VAL A 6 -11.15 -7.72 -0.71
N TYR A 7 -11.72 -6.52 -0.47
CA TYR A 7 -10.98 -5.39 0.08
C TYR A 7 -11.44 -5.08 1.50
N PHE A 8 -10.47 -4.77 2.37
CA PHE A 8 -10.72 -4.40 3.76
C PHE A 8 -10.01 -3.10 4.12
N ALA A 9 -10.61 -2.31 5.00
CA ALA A 9 -10.07 -1.02 5.43
C ALA A 9 -9.76 -0.98 6.94
N THR A 10 -10.24 -1.95 7.71
CA THR A 10 -10.14 -1.93 9.17
C THR A 10 -9.47 -3.15 9.78
N GLU A 11 -9.19 -4.16 8.98
CA GLU A 11 -8.58 -5.40 9.45
C GLU A 11 -7.07 -5.33 9.30
N THR A 12 -6.33 -5.65 10.38
CA THR A 12 -4.88 -5.76 10.33
C THR A 12 -4.51 -7.15 9.85
N PRO A 13 -3.78 -7.28 8.74
CA PRO A 13 -3.36 -8.59 8.25
C PRO A 13 -2.29 -9.20 9.15
N LYS A 14 -2.14 -10.51 9.07
CA LYS A 14 -1.08 -11.23 9.79
C LYS A 14 0.28 -10.78 9.27
N VAL A 15 1.25 -10.63 10.17
CA VAL A 15 2.61 -10.22 9.82
C VAL A 15 3.24 -11.13 8.78
N GLU A 16 2.99 -12.45 8.88
CA GLU A 16 3.53 -13.40 7.90
C GLU A 16 2.96 -13.17 6.51
N ASP A 17 1.70 -12.79 6.39
CA ASP A 17 1.09 -12.47 5.10
C ASP A 17 1.68 -11.18 4.52
N VAL A 18 1.91 -10.17 5.35
CA VAL A 18 2.57 -8.93 4.94
C VAL A 18 3.98 -9.21 4.46
N ARG A 19 4.74 -10.00 5.20
CA ARG A 19 6.09 -10.39 4.84
C ARG A 19 6.13 -11.09 3.49
N SER A 20 5.24 -12.05 3.30
CA SER A 20 5.14 -12.79 2.03
C SER A 20 4.81 -11.88 0.86
N LEU A 21 3.85 -10.97 1.06
CA LEU A 21 3.46 -10.03 0.01
C LEU A 21 4.60 -9.06 -0.34
N PHE A 22 5.24 -8.47 0.64
CA PHE A 22 6.34 -7.53 0.40
C PHE A 22 7.51 -8.23 -0.31
N THR A 23 7.83 -9.44 0.09
CA THR A 23 8.88 -10.23 -0.56
C THR A 23 8.52 -10.53 -2.01
N ALA A 24 7.31 -11.01 -2.25
CA ALA A 24 6.85 -11.33 -3.61
C ALA A 24 6.80 -10.11 -4.51
N ALA A 25 6.37 -8.97 -3.96
CA ALA A 25 6.27 -7.71 -4.72
C ALA A 25 7.63 -7.04 -4.93
N GLY A 26 8.69 -7.53 -4.29
CA GLY A 26 10.03 -6.93 -4.39
C GLY A 26 10.13 -5.56 -3.72
N LEU A 27 9.28 -5.29 -2.74
CA LEU A 27 9.29 -4.02 -2.04
C LEU A 27 10.39 -4.03 -0.97
N ALA A 28 11.28 -3.03 -1.01
CA ALA A 28 12.42 -2.93 -0.10
C ALA A 28 11.94 -2.54 1.31
N ARG A 29 11.56 -3.52 2.09
CA ARG A 29 11.07 -3.38 3.47
C ARG A 29 11.77 -4.41 4.36
N PRO A 30 11.74 -4.24 5.70
CA PRO A 30 12.47 -5.14 6.62
C PRO A 30 11.73 -6.48 6.79
N THR A 31 11.68 -7.27 5.72
CA THR A 31 10.96 -8.55 5.70
C THR A 31 11.64 -9.63 6.55
N ASP A 32 12.90 -9.41 6.94
CA ASP A 32 13.64 -10.28 7.84
C ASP A 32 13.40 -9.96 9.33
N ASP A 33 12.60 -8.95 9.63
CA ASP A 33 12.35 -8.49 11.00
C ASP A 33 10.83 -8.41 11.25
N PRO A 34 10.19 -9.53 11.65
CA PRO A 34 8.73 -9.55 11.87
C PRO A 34 8.24 -8.57 12.93
N ARG A 35 9.04 -8.32 13.97
CA ARG A 35 8.65 -7.36 15.03
C ARG A 35 8.59 -5.94 14.48
N ARG A 36 9.53 -5.60 13.61
CA ARG A 36 9.55 -4.28 12.95
C ARG A 36 8.39 -4.13 11.98
N LEU A 37 8.09 -5.16 11.20
CA LEU A 37 6.91 -5.14 10.31
C LEU A 37 5.62 -4.94 11.11
N ARG A 38 5.48 -5.61 12.25
CA ARG A 38 4.31 -5.43 13.11
C ARG A 38 4.20 -3.99 13.60
N ARG A 39 5.30 -3.40 14.05
CA ARG A 39 5.31 -2.00 14.49
C ARG A 39 4.94 -1.05 13.35
N MET A 40 5.37 -1.34 12.13
CA MET A 40 4.98 -0.56 10.95
C MET A 40 3.47 -0.59 10.75
N MET A 41 2.87 -1.78 10.81
CA MET A 41 1.42 -1.91 10.62
C MET A 41 0.64 -1.23 11.74
N GLU A 42 1.04 -1.43 13.00
CA GLU A 42 0.38 -0.84 14.16
C GLU A 42 0.55 0.69 14.22
N GLY A 43 1.65 1.20 13.69
CA GLY A 43 1.97 2.64 13.74
C GLY A 43 1.31 3.46 12.65
N SER A 44 0.66 2.85 11.68
CA SER A 44 -0.03 3.58 10.61
C SER A 44 -1.53 3.67 10.91
N ASN A 45 -2.18 4.76 10.46
CA ASN A 45 -3.63 4.87 10.64
C ASN A 45 -4.41 4.57 9.37
N ILE A 46 -3.71 4.23 8.29
CA ILE A 46 -4.33 3.75 7.06
C ILE A 46 -3.71 2.40 6.71
N LEU A 47 -4.56 1.39 6.56
CA LEU A 47 -4.13 0.06 6.18
C LEU A 47 -5.25 -0.57 5.37
N LEU A 48 -5.11 -0.47 4.04
CA LEU A 48 -6.08 -1.03 3.10
C LEU A 48 -5.50 -2.32 2.53
N THR A 49 -6.30 -3.37 2.49
CA THR A 49 -5.85 -4.68 2.03
C THR A 49 -6.76 -5.24 0.95
N CYS A 50 -6.20 -6.10 0.13
CA CYS A 50 -6.94 -6.90 -0.84
C CYS A 50 -6.54 -8.35 -0.68
N PHE A 51 -7.53 -9.22 -0.53
CA PHE A 51 -7.34 -10.66 -0.46
C PHE A 51 -7.92 -11.33 -1.68
N GLU A 52 -7.25 -12.33 -2.19
CA GLU A 52 -7.83 -13.25 -3.16
C GLU A 52 -8.40 -14.44 -2.39
N GLU A 53 -9.71 -14.59 -2.43
CA GLU A 53 -10.42 -15.64 -1.70
C GLU A 53 -10.99 -16.68 -2.66
N SER A 54 -10.79 -17.95 -2.32
CA SER A 54 -11.39 -19.11 -2.98
C SER A 54 -11.98 -20.02 -1.92
N PRO A 55 -12.75 -21.06 -2.31
CA PRO A 55 -13.35 -21.97 -1.30
C PRO A 55 -12.34 -22.61 -0.34
N SER A 56 -11.09 -22.77 -0.76
CA SER A 56 -10.08 -23.46 0.02
C SER A 56 -8.96 -22.57 0.56
N SER A 57 -8.94 -21.26 0.19
CA SER A 57 -7.82 -20.40 0.58
C SER A 57 -8.19 -18.93 0.59
N SER A 58 -7.41 -18.16 1.36
CA SER A 58 -7.46 -16.70 1.39
C SER A 58 -6.01 -16.21 1.40
N ARG A 59 -5.65 -15.36 0.44
CA ARG A 59 -4.27 -14.90 0.27
C ARG A 59 -4.24 -13.38 0.18
N LEU A 60 -3.38 -12.74 0.97
CA LEU A 60 -3.14 -11.31 0.87
C LEU A 60 -2.40 -11.01 -0.43
N VAL A 61 -3.02 -10.23 -1.31
CA VAL A 61 -2.48 -9.92 -2.64
C VAL A 61 -2.27 -8.45 -2.90
N GLY A 62 -2.80 -7.59 -2.05
CA GLY A 62 -2.60 -6.14 -2.14
C GLY A 62 -2.62 -5.48 -0.77
N LEU A 63 -1.80 -4.44 -0.61
CA LEU A 63 -1.73 -3.69 0.63
C LEU A 63 -1.32 -2.26 0.33
N LEU A 64 -2.05 -1.31 0.94
CA LEU A 64 -1.69 0.10 0.96
C LEU A 64 -1.62 0.55 2.42
N ARG A 65 -0.51 1.17 2.80
CA ARG A 65 -0.29 1.65 4.16
C ARG A 65 0.12 3.12 4.12
N GLY A 66 -0.39 3.90 5.08
CA GLY A 66 -0.05 5.30 5.17
C GLY A 66 -0.62 5.99 6.38
N TRP A 67 -0.61 7.31 6.34
CA TRP A 67 -1.07 8.17 7.42
C TRP A 67 -1.85 9.36 6.86
N THR A 68 -2.84 9.81 7.60
CA THR A 68 -3.53 11.07 7.32
C THR A 68 -4.11 11.66 8.58
N ASP A 69 -4.24 12.99 8.60
CA ASP A 69 -4.99 13.71 9.64
C ASP A 69 -6.48 13.85 9.28
N TYR A 70 -6.90 13.36 8.12
CA TYR A 70 -8.26 13.48 7.56
C TYR A 70 -8.71 14.92 7.34
N ALA A 71 -7.79 15.89 7.41
CA ALA A 71 -8.13 17.30 7.36
C ALA A 71 -7.28 18.11 6.38
N PHE A 72 -6.02 17.71 6.12
CA PHE A 72 -5.13 18.53 5.30
C PHE A 72 -4.12 17.70 4.50
N ASN A 73 -3.43 16.75 5.12
CA ASN A 73 -2.39 15.97 4.44
C ASN A 73 -2.55 14.48 4.66
N GLY A 74 -2.05 13.73 3.68
CA GLY A 74 -1.90 12.30 3.76
C GLY A 74 -0.63 11.83 3.06
N TYR A 75 -0.06 10.73 3.54
CA TYR A 75 1.11 10.12 2.95
C TYR A 75 0.88 8.63 2.72
N VAL A 76 1.04 8.18 1.48
CA VAL A 76 1.01 6.76 1.14
C VAL A 76 2.45 6.25 1.20
N CYS A 77 2.72 5.38 2.15
CA CYS A 77 4.07 4.85 2.39
C CYS A 77 4.36 3.57 1.61
N ASP A 78 3.41 2.65 1.63
CA ASP A 78 3.55 1.35 0.96
C ASP A 78 2.37 1.12 0.02
N LEU A 79 2.68 0.65 -1.18
CA LEU A 79 1.69 0.08 -2.10
C LEU A 79 2.31 -1.16 -2.70
N ALA A 80 1.80 -2.32 -2.33
CA ALA A 80 2.30 -3.60 -2.79
C ALA A 80 1.18 -4.42 -3.42
N VAL A 81 1.44 -5.00 -4.59
CA VAL A 81 0.52 -5.91 -5.27
C VAL A 81 1.29 -7.17 -5.67
N HIS A 82 0.72 -8.32 -5.36
CA HIS A 82 1.34 -9.59 -5.71
C HIS A 82 1.57 -9.69 -7.22
N PRO A 83 2.76 -10.09 -7.67
CA PRO A 83 3.09 -10.08 -9.12
C PRO A 83 2.17 -10.96 -9.97
N ASP A 84 1.60 -12.03 -9.41
CA ASP A 84 0.65 -12.87 -10.13
C ASP A 84 -0.65 -12.16 -10.48
N LEU A 85 -0.93 -11.05 -9.81
CA LEU A 85 -2.20 -10.33 -9.92
C LEU A 85 -2.03 -8.89 -10.38
N GLN A 86 -0.85 -8.53 -10.86
CA GLN A 86 -0.63 -7.23 -11.49
C GLN A 86 -1.47 -7.12 -12.77
N HIS A 87 -1.80 -5.91 -13.16
CA HIS A 87 -2.67 -5.59 -14.30
C HIS A 87 -4.14 -5.97 -14.10
N ARG A 88 -4.57 -6.33 -12.89
CA ARG A 88 -5.97 -6.58 -12.55
C ARG A 88 -6.62 -5.43 -11.80
N GLY A 89 -5.95 -4.28 -11.73
CA GLY A 89 -6.50 -3.07 -11.15
C GLY A 89 -6.45 -2.97 -9.62
N ILE A 90 -5.73 -3.87 -8.93
CA ILE A 90 -5.67 -3.86 -7.47
C ILE A 90 -4.99 -2.59 -6.95
N GLY A 91 -3.86 -2.22 -7.53
CA GLY A 91 -3.14 -1.01 -7.12
C GLY A 91 -3.97 0.24 -7.32
N LYS A 92 -4.63 0.36 -8.47
CA LYS A 92 -5.52 1.48 -8.76
C LYS A 92 -6.70 1.52 -7.79
N GLU A 93 -7.32 0.37 -7.50
CA GLU A 93 -8.44 0.30 -6.57
C GLU A 93 -8.05 0.73 -5.17
N LEU A 94 -6.88 0.30 -4.67
CA LEU A 94 -6.39 0.71 -3.36
C LEU A 94 -6.13 2.21 -3.32
N LEU A 95 -5.53 2.77 -4.36
CA LEU A 95 -5.30 4.22 -4.44
C LEU A 95 -6.62 4.99 -4.55
N ASP A 96 -7.56 4.52 -5.35
CA ASP A 96 -8.87 5.17 -5.45
C ASP A 96 -9.58 5.20 -4.08
N ARG A 97 -9.46 4.13 -3.31
CA ARG A 97 -10.06 4.07 -1.98
C ARG A 97 -9.41 5.02 -1.00
N VAL A 98 -8.07 5.11 -1.00
CA VAL A 98 -7.39 6.04 -0.09
C VAL A 98 -7.74 7.49 -0.41
N LEU A 99 -7.89 7.82 -1.69
CA LEU A 99 -8.24 9.18 -2.11
C LEU A 99 -9.64 9.61 -1.67
N THR A 100 -10.50 8.69 -1.26
CA THR A 100 -11.82 9.05 -0.71
C THR A 100 -11.76 9.49 0.75
N LEU A 101 -10.64 9.22 1.42
CA LEU A 101 -10.48 9.58 2.83
C LEU A 101 -10.19 11.08 2.95
N GLY A 102 -11.03 11.79 3.70
CA GLY A 102 -10.86 13.22 3.93
C GLY A 102 -11.14 14.13 2.73
N VAL A 103 -11.85 13.65 1.73
CA VAL A 103 -12.24 14.46 0.55
C VAL A 103 -13.17 15.60 0.97
N PRO A 104 -12.96 16.84 0.44
CA PRO A 104 -11.95 17.29 -0.53
C PRO A 104 -10.69 17.87 0.10
N ASP A 105 -10.53 17.78 1.40
CA ASP A 105 -9.59 18.61 2.17
C ASP A 105 -8.16 18.06 2.18
N VAL A 106 -7.97 16.78 1.88
CA VAL A 106 -6.66 16.13 2.05
C VAL A 106 -5.88 16.10 0.74
N MET A 107 -4.65 16.59 0.79
CA MET A 107 -3.66 16.41 -0.27
C MET A 107 -2.81 15.18 0.03
N TRP A 108 -2.66 14.29 -0.95
CA TRP A 108 -1.92 13.04 -0.78
C TRP A 108 -0.55 13.11 -1.44
N ILE A 109 0.47 12.63 -0.75
CA ILE A 109 1.84 12.55 -1.24
C ILE A 109 2.31 11.10 -1.13
N LEU A 110 3.13 10.68 -2.08
CA LEU A 110 3.82 9.38 -2.01
C LEU A 110 5.19 9.50 -2.69
N ARG A 111 6.05 8.51 -2.41
CA ARG A 111 7.30 8.34 -3.12
C ARG A 111 7.21 7.04 -3.92
N ALA A 112 7.34 7.15 -5.24
CA ALA A 112 7.31 6.01 -6.13
C ALA A 112 8.70 5.36 -6.22
N VAL A 113 8.74 4.02 -6.27
CA VAL A 113 9.96 3.34 -6.71
C VAL A 113 10.22 3.69 -8.18
N PRO A 114 11.49 3.70 -8.65
CA PRO A 114 11.78 4.16 -10.02
C PRO A 114 10.96 3.47 -11.12
N GLY A 115 10.69 2.18 -10.97
CA GLY A 115 9.90 1.43 -11.96
C GLY A 115 8.41 1.73 -11.94
N ALA A 116 7.91 2.49 -10.97
CA ALA A 116 6.49 2.80 -10.83
C ALA A 116 6.15 4.26 -11.19
N MET A 117 7.13 5.04 -11.63
CA MET A 117 6.90 6.46 -11.92
C MET A 117 5.80 6.67 -12.97
N ASP A 118 5.85 5.89 -14.07
CA ASP A 118 4.86 6.01 -15.14
C ASP A 118 3.46 5.60 -14.68
N PHE A 119 3.36 4.65 -13.76
CA PHE A 119 2.09 4.20 -13.21
C PHE A 119 1.34 5.37 -12.57
N TYR A 120 2.01 6.14 -11.71
CA TYR A 120 1.38 7.27 -11.04
C TYR A 120 1.06 8.42 -11.99
N ALA A 121 1.95 8.71 -12.94
CA ALA A 121 1.68 9.71 -13.96
C ALA A 121 0.43 9.36 -14.78
N HIS A 122 0.30 8.08 -15.15
CA HIS A 122 -0.84 7.58 -15.89
C HIS A 122 -2.16 7.71 -15.11
N LEU A 123 -2.09 7.58 -13.77
CA LEU A 123 -3.27 7.75 -12.91
C LEU A 123 -3.59 9.22 -12.60
N GLY A 124 -2.83 10.16 -13.15
CA GLY A 124 -3.09 11.58 -12.96
C GLY A 124 -2.43 12.22 -11.75
N TRP A 125 -1.49 11.53 -11.10
CA TRP A 125 -0.72 12.09 -10.01
C TRP A 125 0.30 13.10 -10.56
N GLN A 126 0.52 14.18 -9.82
CA GLN A 126 1.46 15.23 -10.19
C GLN A 126 2.80 15.00 -9.50
N LYS A 127 3.89 15.07 -10.26
CA LYS A 127 5.22 14.98 -9.70
C LYS A 127 5.52 16.24 -8.87
N VAL A 128 6.11 16.06 -7.67
CA VAL A 128 6.55 17.20 -6.84
C VAL A 128 8.07 17.33 -6.92
N GLU A 129 8.53 18.58 -7.01
CA GLU A 129 9.95 18.90 -7.16
C GLU A 129 10.58 19.38 -5.86
N ASP A 130 9.77 19.70 -4.83
CA ASP A 130 10.19 20.34 -3.60
C ASP A 130 10.27 19.39 -2.41
N GLY A 131 10.33 18.08 -2.69
CA GLY A 131 10.42 17.07 -1.63
C GLY A 131 11.83 16.91 -1.09
N TRP A 132 11.94 16.72 0.23
CA TRP A 132 13.21 16.51 0.93
C TRP A 132 13.11 15.24 1.77
N MET A 133 14.22 14.52 1.90
CA MET A 133 14.29 13.29 2.64
C MET A 133 15.52 13.30 3.56
N LYS A 134 15.33 12.81 4.78
CA LYS A 134 16.45 12.52 5.68
C LYS A 134 16.55 11.00 5.81
N PRO A 135 17.69 10.39 5.42
CA PRO A 135 17.79 8.92 5.44
C PRO A 135 17.81 8.36 6.86
N ARG A 136 17.44 7.07 6.97
CA ARG A 136 17.55 6.34 8.24
C ARG A 136 18.98 6.26 8.68
N GLY A 137 19.23 6.28 10.00
CA GLY A 137 20.55 6.12 10.55
C GLY A 137 21.43 7.36 10.47
N ALA A 138 20.86 8.48 10.08
CA ALA A 138 21.59 9.75 10.00
C ALA A 138 21.32 10.64 11.20
#